data_3fe917c77f4dc9628f736f03565f8ce2
#
_entry.id   3fe917c77f4dc9628f736f03565f8ce2
#
_cell.length_a   1.000
_cell.length_b   1.000
_cell.length_c   1.000
_cell.angle_alpha   90.00
_cell.angle_beta   90.00
_cell.angle_gamma   90.00
#
_symmetry.space_group_name_H-M   'P 1'
#
loop_
_entity.id
_entity.type
_entity.pdbx_description
1 polymer ?
#
loop_
_entity_poly.entity_id
_entity_poly.type
_entity_poly.pdbx_seq_one_letter_code
_entity_poly.pdbx_strand_id
1 'polypeptide(L)'
;MRLLAVLLLAGTLHGGSAVTSLDIVIWPRGEPGPHRAWTLRCAPAGGTLPHAATACRKLLALRDPFAPTPPDTACTQIYGGPQVARVTGTFRGRRVSTVFRRRDGCETARWNRVAFLFPVRV
;
A
#
# COMPACT_ATOMS: atom_id res chain seq x y z
N MET A 1 26.90 14.69 54.27
CA MET A 1 26.47 13.65 53.33
C MET A 1 25.48 14.27 52.36
N ARG A 2 25.89 14.51 51.15
CA ARG A 2 25.02 15.02 50.09
C ARG A 2 24.62 13.82 49.23
N LEU A 3 23.36 13.43 49.29
CA LEU A 3 22.76 12.46 48.38
C LEU A 3 22.58 13.13 47.01
N LEU A 4 23.40 12.73 46.05
CA LEU A 4 23.18 13.04 44.63
C LEU A 4 22.05 12.16 44.13
N ALA A 5 20.87 12.73 43.96
CA ALA A 5 19.79 12.08 43.25
C ALA A 5 20.16 12.05 41.77
N VAL A 6 20.55 10.89 41.27
CA VAL A 6 20.68 10.63 39.86
C VAL A 6 19.29 10.49 39.27
N LEU A 7 18.83 11.56 38.63
CA LEU A 7 17.63 11.49 37.77
C LEU A 7 18.01 10.65 36.54
N LEU A 8 17.62 9.40 36.55
CA LEU A 8 17.56 8.59 35.35
C LEU A 8 16.40 9.16 34.50
N LEU A 9 16.74 10.01 33.55
CA LEU A 9 15.83 10.30 32.42
C LEU A 9 15.70 9.00 31.63
N ALA A 10 14.65 8.25 31.90
CA ALA A 10 14.19 7.19 31.00
C ALA A 10 13.71 7.89 29.72
N GLY A 11 14.61 8.06 28.76
CA GLY A 11 14.24 8.42 27.40
C GLY A 11 13.33 7.34 26.85
N THR A 12 12.05 7.60 26.81
CA THR A 12 11.14 6.78 26.00
C THR A 12 11.56 6.93 24.55
N LEU A 13 12.32 5.98 24.07
CA LEU A 13 12.52 5.78 22.64
C LEU A 13 11.14 5.45 22.06
N HIS A 14 10.43 6.49 21.62
CA HIS A 14 9.36 6.33 20.67
C HIS A 14 10.02 5.92 19.36
N GLY A 15 10.33 4.64 19.23
CA GLY A 15 10.56 4.03 17.94
C GLY A 15 9.32 4.33 17.14
N GLY A 16 9.38 5.25 16.15
CA GLY A 16 8.25 5.59 15.31
C GLY A 16 7.65 4.29 14.81
N SER A 17 6.46 3.93 15.33
CA SER A 17 5.70 2.82 14.79
C SER A 17 5.52 3.14 13.31
N ALA A 18 6.05 2.28 12.45
CA ALA A 18 5.94 2.43 11.01
C ALA A 18 4.47 2.34 10.62
N VAL A 19 3.83 3.50 10.50
CA VAL A 19 2.39 3.63 10.21
C VAL A 19 2.12 3.16 8.79
N THR A 20 1.08 2.33 8.64
CA THR A 20 0.50 1.98 7.35
C THR A 20 -0.96 2.41 7.34
N SER A 21 -1.26 3.35 6.46
CA SER A 21 -2.60 3.91 6.26
C SER A 21 -2.75 4.33 4.80
N LEU A 22 -3.63 3.65 4.08
CA LEU A 22 -3.77 3.79 2.64
C LEU A 22 -5.18 4.18 2.25
N ASP A 23 -5.28 5.05 1.25
CA ASP A 23 -6.48 5.33 0.50
C ASP A 23 -6.36 4.66 -0.87
N ILE A 24 -7.39 3.90 -1.24
CA ILE A 24 -7.42 3.11 -2.48
C ILE A 24 -8.63 3.57 -3.30
N VAL A 25 -8.40 4.00 -4.52
CA VAL A 25 -9.46 4.36 -5.46
C VAL A 25 -9.32 3.50 -6.71
N ILE A 26 -10.41 2.88 -7.13
CA ILE A 26 -10.41 1.98 -8.28
C ILE A 26 -11.45 2.41 -9.30
N TRP A 27 -11.02 2.51 -10.53
CA TRP A 27 -11.84 2.67 -11.72
C TRP A 27 -11.93 1.32 -12.45
N PRO A 28 -13.00 0.53 -12.23
CA PRO A 28 -13.08 -0.81 -12.81
C PRO A 28 -13.12 -0.85 -14.33
N ARG A 29 -13.52 0.26 -14.95
CA ARG A 29 -13.60 0.43 -16.41
C ARG A 29 -12.62 1.45 -16.95
N GLY A 30 -11.70 1.93 -16.12
CA GLY A 30 -10.74 2.96 -16.48
C GLY A 30 -11.22 4.39 -16.24
N GLU A 31 -10.27 5.32 -16.26
CA GLU A 31 -10.50 6.75 -16.13
C GLU A 31 -10.84 7.38 -17.50
N PRO A 32 -11.69 8.41 -17.54
CA PRO A 32 -12.63 8.83 -16.51
C PRO A 32 -13.84 7.91 -16.46
N GLY A 33 -14.37 7.66 -15.29
CA GLY A 33 -15.52 6.77 -15.16
C GLY A 33 -15.93 6.54 -13.72
N PRO A 34 -16.90 5.64 -13.49
CA PRO A 34 -17.29 5.26 -12.15
C PRO A 34 -16.10 4.69 -11.38
N HIS A 35 -15.99 5.09 -10.12
CA HIS A 35 -14.92 4.61 -9.23
C HIS A 35 -15.48 4.27 -7.86
N ARG A 36 -14.70 3.50 -7.10
CA ARG A 36 -14.95 3.16 -5.72
C ARG A 36 -13.71 3.43 -4.89
N ALA A 37 -13.92 3.78 -3.63
CA ALA A 37 -12.85 4.11 -2.72
C ALA A 37 -12.92 3.25 -1.45
N TRP A 38 -11.76 2.85 -0.97
CA TRP A 38 -11.59 2.13 0.29
C TRP A 38 -10.41 2.70 1.07
N THR A 39 -10.44 2.45 2.37
CA THR A 39 -9.33 2.76 3.26
C THR A 39 -8.79 1.47 3.87
N LEU A 40 -7.48 1.43 4.13
CA LEU A 40 -6.83 0.35 4.84
C LEU A 40 -5.87 0.93 5.87
N ARG A 41 -6.03 0.52 7.11
CA ARG A 41 -5.05 0.76 8.16
C ARG A 41 -4.54 -0.58 8.66
N CYS A 42 -3.26 -0.63 9.03
CA CYS A 42 -2.65 -1.81 9.62
C CYS A 42 -2.04 -1.47 10.98
N ALA A 43 -2.01 -2.47 11.86
CA ALA A 43 -1.48 -2.41 13.23
C ALA A 43 -2.22 -1.38 14.13
N PRO A 44 -3.51 -1.60 14.46
CA PRO A 44 -4.34 -2.75 14.10
C PRO A 44 -4.97 -2.62 12.72
N ALA A 45 -5.34 -3.76 12.14
CA ALA A 45 -6.05 -3.80 10.87
C ALA A 45 -7.42 -3.13 10.98
N GLY A 46 -7.74 -2.29 10.01
CA GLY A 46 -9.00 -1.56 9.98
C GLY A 46 -9.21 -0.84 8.66
N GLY A 47 -10.26 -0.02 8.61
CA GLY A 47 -10.68 0.68 7.41
C GLY A 47 -11.87 0.00 6.73
N THR A 48 -12.20 0.46 5.53
CA THR A 48 -13.36 -0.02 4.79
C THR A 48 -13.03 -1.13 3.79
N LEU A 49 -11.74 -1.39 3.56
CA LEU A 49 -11.34 -2.48 2.66
C LEU A 49 -11.83 -3.83 3.20
N PRO A 50 -12.54 -4.64 2.39
CA PRO A 50 -12.94 -5.98 2.81
C PRO A 50 -11.72 -6.83 3.17
N HIS A 51 -11.87 -7.67 4.20
CA HIS A 51 -10.79 -8.54 4.69
C HIS A 51 -9.51 -7.79 5.06
N ALA A 52 -9.65 -6.67 5.76
CA ALA A 52 -8.54 -5.78 6.11
C ALA A 52 -7.39 -6.52 6.83
N ALA A 53 -7.67 -7.42 7.75
CA ALA A 53 -6.65 -8.18 8.46
C ALA A 53 -5.81 -9.05 7.52
N THR A 54 -6.44 -9.72 6.56
CA THR A 54 -5.75 -10.51 5.55
C THR A 54 -4.94 -9.62 4.61
N ALA A 55 -5.51 -8.51 4.18
CA ALA A 55 -4.81 -7.53 3.34
C ALA A 55 -3.57 -6.98 4.05
N CYS A 56 -3.67 -6.61 5.32
CA CYS A 56 -2.53 -6.15 6.11
C CYS A 56 -1.43 -7.23 6.21
N ARG A 57 -1.81 -8.47 6.49
CA ARG A 57 -0.85 -9.57 6.61
C ARG A 57 -0.09 -9.79 5.30
N LYS A 58 -0.79 -9.81 4.17
CA LYS A 58 -0.18 -9.97 2.86
C LYS A 58 0.69 -8.77 2.47
N LEU A 59 0.19 -7.57 2.70
CA LEU A 59 0.89 -6.33 2.38
C LEU A 59 2.20 -6.21 3.16
N LEU A 60 2.16 -6.46 4.46
CA LEU A 60 3.33 -6.34 5.34
C LEU A 60 4.37 -7.44 5.11
N ALA A 61 4.01 -8.52 4.42
CA ALA A 61 4.95 -9.56 3.99
C ALA A 61 5.74 -9.17 2.73
N LEU A 62 5.28 -8.15 1.99
CA LEU A 62 5.98 -7.66 0.80
C LEU A 62 7.02 -6.61 1.18
N ARG A 63 8.19 -6.69 0.55
CA ARG A 63 9.29 -5.77 0.83
C ARG A 63 9.03 -4.38 0.27
N ASP A 64 8.61 -4.30 -0.99
CA ASP A 64 8.38 -3.05 -1.70
C ASP A 64 7.17 -3.19 -2.64
N PRO A 65 5.94 -3.24 -2.07
CA PRO A 65 4.73 -3.53 -2.84
C PRO A 65 4.36 -2.41 -3.83
N PHE A 66 4.87 -1.19 -3.62
CA PHE A 66 4.50 -0.02 -4.40
C PHE A 66 5.60 0.45 -5.35
N ALA A 67 6.69 -0.31 -5.47
CA ALA A 67 7.76 0.01 -6.39
C ALA A 67 7.26 0.05 -7.84
N PRO A 68 7.71 1.02 -8.64
CA PRO A 68 7.44 1.02 -10.08
C PRO A 68 8.18 -0.13 -10.77
N THR A 69 7.74 -0.47 -11.97
CA THR A 69 8.52 -1.36 -12.85
C THR A 69 9.85 -0.69 -13.17
N PRO A 70 10.99 -1.39 -13.03
CA PRO A 70 12.29 -0.82 -13.41
C PRO A 70 12.31 -0.37 -14.86
N PRO A 71 12.93 0.79 -15.18
CA PRO A 71 12.81 1.41 -16.52
C PRO A 71 13.34 0.56 -17.67
N ASP A 72 14.32 -0.31 -17.43
CA ASP A 72 14.94 -1.15 -18.47
C ASP A 72 14.31 -2.55 -18.58
N THR A 73 13.13 -2.74 -18.01
CA THR A 73 12.45 -4.03 -18.04
C THR A 73 11.76 -4.23 -19.39
N ALA A 74 12.01 -5.38 -20.00
CA ALA A 74 11.25 -5.82 -21.18
C ALA A 74 9.85 -6.26 -20.76
N CYS A 75 8.82 -5.66 -21.32
CA CYS A 75 7.43 -5.95 -21.02
C CYS A 75 6.71 -6.51 -22.24
N THR A 76 5.92 -7.56 -22.04
CA THR A 76 5.02 -8.06 -23.10
C THR A 76 3.94 -7.02 -23.38
N GLN A 77 3.51 -6.91 -24.64
CA GLN A 77 2.44 -6.01 -25.04
C GLN A 77 1.06 -6.67 -24.91
N ILE A 78 0.89 -7.50 -23.90
CA ILE A 78 -0.39 -8.16 -23.62
C ILE A 78 -1.25 -7.24 -22.76
N TYR A 79 -2.35 -6.81 -23.33
CA TYR A 79 -3.33 -5.97 -22.64
C TYR A 79 -4.12 -6.78 -21.61
N GLY A 80 -4.09 -6.37 -20.35
CA GLY A 80 -4.75 -7.07 -19.26
C GLY A 80 -6.11 -6.51 -18.86
N GLY A 81 -6.48 -5.34 -19.38
CA GLY A 81 -7.77 -4.72 -19.10
C GLY A 81 -7.69 -3.22 -18.82
N PRO A 82 -8.85 -2.54 -18.74
CA PRO A 82 -8.93 -1.09 -18.58
C PRO A 82 -8.78 -0.63 -17.12
N GLN A 83 -8.73 -1.54 -16.17
CA GLN A 83 -8.77 -1.20 -14.75
C GLN A 83 -7.62 -0.28 -14.35
N VAL A 84 -7.93 0.70 -13.52
CA VAL A 84 -6.97 1.62 -12.92
C VAL A 84 -7.19 1.64 -11.41
N ALA A 85 -6.12 1.58 -10.64
CA ALA A 85 -6.16 1.77 -9.20
C ALA A 85 -5.14 2.81 -8.78
N ARG A 86 -5.54 3.71 -7.89
CA ARG A 86 -4.64 4.68 -7.27
C ARG A 86 -4.53 4.37 -5.79
N VAL A 87 -3.30 4.28 -5.30
CA VAL A 87 -3.01 4.09 -3.89
C VAL A 87 -2.22 5.29 -3.40
N THR A 88 -2.73 5.93 -2.37
CA THR A 88 -2.09 7.06 -1.70
C THR A 88 -2.08 6.83 -0.20
N GLY A 89 -1.20 7.52 0.50
CA GLY A 89 -1.12 7.46 1.94
C GLY A 89 0.29 7.15 2.44
N THR A 90 0.40 6.25 3.39
CA THR A 90 1.65 5.92 4.06
C THR A 90 1.80 4.41 4.18
N PHE A 91 2.95 3.89 3.83
CA PHE A 91 3.33 2.49 4.03
C PHE A 91 4.63 2.42 4.83
N ARG A 92 4.57 1.81 6.02
CA ARG A 92 5.71 1.72 6.93
C ARG A 92 6.39 3.06 7.16
N GLY A 93 5.59 4.12 7.34
CA GLY A 93 6.07 5.48 7.57
C GLY A 93 6.51 6.24 6.32
N ARG A 94 6.52 5.61 5.16
CA ARG A 94 6.89 6.25 3.89
C ARG A 94 5.66 6.64 3.09
N ARG A 95 5.71 7.82 2.48
CA ARG A 95 4.62 8.29 1.63
C ARG A 95 4.48 7.40 0.39
N VAL A 96 3.25 7.03 0.09
CA VAL A 96 2.86 6.29 -1.11
C VAL A 96 1.96 7.17 -1.97
N SER A 97 2.27 7.24 -3.26
CA SER A 97 1.40 7.84 -4.28
C SER A 97 1.71 7.15 -5.60
N THR A 98 0.88 6.20 -5.97
CA THR A 98 1.15 5.38 -7.15
C THR A 98 -0.14 4.96 -7.84
N VAL A 99 -0.02 4.67 -9.14
CA VAL A 99 -1.11 4.19 -9.99
C VAL A 99 -0.76 2.80 -10.50
N PHE A 100 -1.73 1.92 -10.43
CA PHE A 100 -1.66 0.57 -10.99
C PHE A 100 -2.57 0.50 -12.21
N ARG A 101 -2.06 -0.11 -13.28
CA ARG A 101 -2.76 -0.33 -14.54
C ARG A 101 -2.54 -1.77 -15.01
N ARG A 102 -3.14 -2.12 -16.13
CA ARG A 102 -3.04 -3.45 -16.71
C ARG A 102 -2.85 -3.39 -18.23
N ARG A 103 -2.14 -2.38 -18.74
CA ARG A 103 -1.98 -2.13 -20.18
C ARG A 103 -0.97 -3.06 -20.84
N ASP A 104 -0.02 -3.60 -20.07
CA ASP A 104 1.00 -4.53 -20.56
C ASP A 104 1.33 -5.58 -19.51
N GLY A 105 2.22 -6.50 -19.83
CA GLY A 105 2.56 -7.60 -18.93
C GLY A 105 3.24 -7.16 -17.63
N CYS A 106 4.09 -6.14 -17.67
CA CYS A 106 4.74 -5.61 -16.47
C CYS A 106 3.74 -4.94 -15.54
N GLU A 107 2.87 -4.11 -16.08
CA GLU A 107 1.82 -3.43 -15.29
C GLU A 107 0.85 -4.45 -14.69
N THR A 108 0.46 -5.47 -15.46
CA THR A 108 -0.42 -6.54 -14.97
C THR A 108 0.24 -7.35 -13.87
N ALA A 109 1.52 -7.69 -13.99
CA ALA A 109 2.26 -8.37 -12.93
C ALA A 109 2.36 -7.51 -11.65
N ARG A 110 2.59 -6.22 -11.82
CA ARG A 110 2.62 -5.26 -10.71
C ARG A 110 1.27 -5.19 -10.00
N TRP A 111 0.16 -5.12 -10.74
CA TRP A 111 -1.21 -5.19 -10.22
C TRP A 111 -1.43 -6.48 -9.43
N ASN A 112 -1.08 -7.62 -10.03
CA ASN A 112 -1.33 -8.94 -9.44
C ASN A 112 -0.62 -9.15 -8.11
N ARG A 113 0.55 -8.54 -7.90
CA ARG A 113 1.28 -8.62 -6.63
C ARG A 113 0.50 -8.05 -5.46
N VAL A 114 -0.33 -7.05 -5.69
CA VAL A 114 -1.11 -6.34 -4.67
C VAL A 114 -2.62 -6.41 -4.92
N ALA A 115 -3.07 -7.37 -5.72
CA ALA A 115 -4.47 -7.50 -6.11
C ALA A 115 -5.43 -7.67 -4.91
N PHE A 116 -4.93 -8.13 -3.78
CA PHE A 116 -5.70 -8.23 -2.54
C PHE A 116 -6.12 -6.84 -1.99
N LEU A 117 -5.52 -5.75 -2.49
CA LEU A 117 -5.95 -4.38 -2.19
C LEU A 117 -7.11 -3.92 -3.09
N PHE A 118 -7.40 -4.64 -4.15
CA PHE A 118 -8.33 -4.22 -5.20
C PHE A 118 -9.53 -5.16 -5.29
N PRO A 119 -10.60 -4.93 -4.49
CA PRO A 119 -11.76 -5.82 -4.46
C PRO A 119 -12.67 -5.59 -5.66
N VAL A 120 -12.13 -5.79 -6.86
CA VAL A 120 -12.83 -5.71 -8.14
C VAL A 120 -12.48 -6.94 -8.98
N ARG A 121 -13.41 -7.36 -9.81
CA ARG A 121 -13.14 -8.44 -10.78
C ARG A 121 -12.36 -7.89 -11.96
N VAL A 122 -11.39 -8.64 -12.37
CA VAL A 122 -10.55 -8.36 -13.54
C VAL A 122 -10.62 -9.51 -14.54
#